data_e5eee6db055d3bbf303b51195a367145
#
_entry.id   e5eee6db055d3bbf303b51195a367145
#
_cell.length_a   1.000
_cell.length_b   1.000
_cell.length_c   1.000
_cell.angle_alpha   90.00
_cell.angle_beta   90.00
_cell.angle_gamma   90.00
#
_symmetry.space_group_name_H-M   'P 1'
#
loop_
_entity.id
_entity.type
_entity.pdbx_description
1 polymer ?
#
loop_
_entity_poly.entity_id
_entity_poly.type
_entity_poly.pdbx_seq_one_letter_code
_entity_poly.pdbx_strand_id
1 'polypeptide(L)'
;MKKIRSFFRSPMGTTFMFMMAVLLLMTGTIGGVRATPQIFNPEFYYGGLELEEIGITLLENGTDVSWRNYDRNSESFITGSNSKASPPDTQMGTLLANMLGNEKLKIGKTYPEVLSVRNSGTIPEYVRVTVYKYWEDGNEARFDAYDAKGQDVLNKLIELHFLEGNGWVIDHSSDTKERTVLYYQNKITSGESTSAFTDTLRINDKIVDYGVKVPDDTGLSWTWSWAVDGLEFRIEAEADGVQDHNARAAMKSAWGLTDADITRLGLNVP
;
A
#
# COMPACT_ATOMS: atom_id res chain seq x y z
N MET A 1 -39.25 -38.05 -35.85
CA MET A 1 -39.06 -36.62 -35.52
C MET A 1 -40.31 -35.95 -34.92
N LYS A 2 -41.54 -36.30 -35.20
CA LYS A 2 -42.75 -35.66 -34.60
C LYS A 2 -42.87 -35.89 -33.07
N LYS A 3 -42.51 -37.05 -32.54
CA LYS A 3 -42.60 -37.35 -31.08
C LYS A 3 -41.66 -36.55 -30.20
N ILE A 4 -40.48 -36.16 -30.71
CA ILE A 4 -39.50 -35.35 -29.95
C ILE A 4 -39.99 -33.88 -29.83
N ARG A 5 -40.62 -33.34 -30.89
CA ARG A 5 -41.20 -31.99 -30.88
C ARG A 5 -42.36 -31.82 -29.89
N SER A 6 -43.15 -32.91 -29.67
CA SER A 6 -44.27 -32.86 -28.72
C SER A 6 -43.82 -32.93 -27.27
N PHE A 7 -42.70 -33.61 -26.98
CA PHE A 7 -42.10 -33.66 -25.63
C PHE A 7 -41.63 -32.28 -25.18
N PHE A 8 -40.94 -31.54 -26.05
CA PHE A 8 -40.45 -30.19 -25.70
C PHE A 8 -41.55 -29.12 -25.58
N ARG A 9 -42.78 -29.42 -26.00
CA ARG A 9 -43.95 -28.54 -25.82
C ARG A 9 -44.83 -28.93 -24.64
N SER A 10 -44.52 -30.01 -23.94
CA SER A 10 -45.26 -30.44 -22.76
C SER A 10 -44.69 -29.73 -21.50
N PRO A 11 -45.53 -29.49 -20.48
CA PRO A 11 -45.06 -28.92 -19.21
C PRO A 11 -43.88 -29.72 -18.62
N MET A 12 -43.90 -31.03 -18.79
CA MET A 12 -42.88 -31.96 -18.32
C MET A 12 -41.54 -31.78 -19.09
N GLY A 13 -41.59 -31.53 -20.40
CA GLY A 13 -40.41 -31.22 -21.21
C GLY A 13 -39.78 -29.89 -20.88
N THR A 14 -40.62 -28.91 -20.59
CA THR A 14 -40.14 -27.56 -20.16
C THR A 14 -39.44 -27.62 -18.79
N THR A 15 -40.02 -28.38 -17.84
CA THR A 15 -39.39 -28.58 -16.52
C THR A 15 -38.06 -29.32 -16.62
N PHE A 16 -37.99 -30.36 -17.51
CA PHE A 16 -36.73 -31.07 -17.74
C PHE A 16 -35.66 -30.18 -18.37
N MET A 17 -36.02 -29.35 -19.36
CA MET A 17 -35.10 -28.37 -19.94
C MET A 17 -34.62 -27.35 -18.92
N PHE A 18 -35.51 -26.87 -18.04
CA PHE A 18 -35.12 -25.93 -16.99
C PHE A 18 -34.17 -26.57 -15.97
N MET A 19 -34.45 -27.81 -15.56
CA MET A 19 -33.58 -28.57 -14.66
C MET A 19 -32.21 -28.84 -15.28
N MET A 20 -32.16 -29.15 -16.59
CA MET A 20 -30.91 -29.36 -17.32
C MET A 20 -30.10 -28.05 -17.50
N ALA A 21 -30.78 -26.91 -17.71
CA ALA A 21 -30.16 -25.61 -17.78
C ALA A 21 -29.56 -25.17 -16.43
N VAL A 22 -30.28 -25.44 -15.33
CA VAL A 22 -29.76 -25.20 -13.96
C VAL A 22 -28.55 -26.08 -13.66
N LEU A 23 -28.58 -27.35 -14.10
CA LEU A 23 -27.47 -28.29 -13.91
C LEU A 23 -26.24 -27.87 -14.73
N LEU A 24 -26.43 -27.38 -15.97
CA LEU A 24 -25.36 -26.81 -16.79
C LEU A 24 -24.81 -25.50 -16.24
N LEU A 25 -25.67 -24.65 -15.65
CA LEU A 25 -25.23 -23.46 -14.95
C LEU A 25 -24.42 -23.82 -13.70
N MET A 26 -24.84 -24.78 -12.91
CA MET A 26 -24.09 -25.26 -11.75
C MET A 26 -22.73 -25.88 -12.12
N THR A 27 -22.68 -26.68 -13.19
CA THR A 27 -21.43 -27.26 -13.69
C THR A 27 -20.54 -26.20 -14.33
N GLY A 28 -21.11 -25.17 -14.99
CA GLY A 28 -20.39 -24.06 -15.58
C GLY A 28 -19.77 -23.12 -14.53
N THR A 29 -20.44 -22.92 -13.39
CA THR A 29 -19.92 -22.10 -12.30
C THR A 29 -18.86 -22.82 -11.44
N ILE A 30 -18.90 -24.17 -11.41
CA ILE A 30 -17.84 -24.98 -10.76
C ILE A 30 -16.61 -25.12 -11.68
N GLY A 31 -16.80 -24.98 -13.00
CA GLY A 31 -15.74 -24.94 -14.01
C GLY A 31 -15.10 -23.58 -14.23
N GLY A 32 -15.52 -22.54 -13.45
CA GLY A 32 -14.96 -21.20 -13.50
C GLY A 32 -13.52 -21.23 -13.05
N VAL A 33 -12.65 -21.28 -14.05
CA VAL A 33 -11.23 -20.90 -14.07
C VAL A 33 -10.55 -20.98 -12.68
N ARG A 34 -10.42 -22.19 -12.18
CA ARG A 34 -9.19 -22.51 -11.49
C ARG A 34 -8.14 -22.59 -12.60
N ALA A 35 -7.36 -21.55 -12.78
CA ALA A 35 -6.00 -21.68 -13.24
C ALA A 35 -5.30 -22.46 -12.15
N THR A 36 -5.57 -23.74 -12.04
CA THR A 36 -4.71 -24.68 -11.37
C THR A 36 -3.45 -24.64 -12.22
N PRO A 37 -2.28 -24.23 -11.69
CA PRO A 37 -1.05 -24.58 -12.35
C PRO A 37 -1.15 -26.08 -12.55
N GLN A 38 -1.15 -26.55 -13.80
CA GLN A 38 -1.09 -27.98 -14.05
C GLN A 38 0.19 -28.44 -13.35
N ILE A 39 0.01 -29.19 -12.28
CA ILE A 39 1.10 -29.89 -11.63
C ILE A 39 1.63 -30.84 -12.68
N PHE A 40 2.73 -30.44 -13.30
CA PHE A 40 3.51 -31.37 -14.10
C PHE A 40 3.89 -32.50 -13.19
N ASN A 41 3.62 -33.71 -13.66
CA ASN A 41 3.89 -34.95 -12.95
C ASN A 41 5.34 -34.93 -12.39
N PRO A 42 5.55 -34.95 -11.07
CA PRO A 42 6.88 -34.75 -10.47
C PRO A 42 7.89 -35.82 -10.83
N GLU A 43 7.48 -36.91 -11.48
CA GLU A 43 8.35 -38.03 -11.86
C GLU A 43 9.32 -37.73 -13.01
N PHE A 44 9.18 -36.61 -13.72
CA PHE A 44 9.99 -36.29 -14.91
C PHE A 44 10.98 -35.12 -14.77
N TYR A 45 11.05 -34.42 -13.64
CA TYR A 45 11.96 -33.30 -13.45
C TYR A 45 12.82 -33.48 -12.19
N TYR A 46 14.03 -34.01 -12.35
CA TYR A 46 15.14 -33.86 -11.41
C TYR A 46 15.81 -32.47 -11.60
N GLY A 47 15.06 -31.44 -11.57
CA GLY A 47 15.54 -30.09 -11.47
C GLY A 47 14.68 -29.44 -10.41
N GLY A 48 15.27 -28.96 -9.33
CA GLY A 48 14.56 -28.16 -8.35
C GLY A 48 13.99 -26.95 -9.08
N LEU A 49 12.68 -26.94 -9.37
CA LEU A 49 11.97 -25.74 -9.71
C LEU A 49 11.84 -24.97 -8.41
N GLU A 50 12.69 -23.97 -8.23
CA GLU A 50 12.42 -22.93 -7.26
C GLU A 50 11.16 -22.23 -7.74
N LEU A 51 10.08 -22.42 -7.01
CA LEU A 51 8.85 -21.68 -7.28
C LEU A 51 9.12 -20.23 -6.89
N GLU A 52 8.79 -19.36 -7.80
CA GLU A 52 8.99 -17.93 -7.71
C GLU A 52 8.09 -17.33 -6.62
N GLU A 53 8.68 -16.59 -5.70
CA GLU A 53 7.99 -15.99 -4.56
C GLU A 53 8.13 -14.47 -4.61
N ILE A 54 6.99 -13.76 -4.49
CA ILE A 54 6.94 -12.32 -4.34
C ILE A 54 7.19 -11.96 -2.88
N GLY A 55 8.02 -10.96 -2.64
CA GLY A 55 8.28 -10.50 -1.28
C GLY A 55 8.82 -9.09 -1.22
N ILE A 56 8.21 -8.28 -0.36
CA ILE A 56 8.57 -6.88 -0.17
C ILE A 56 8.84 -6.60 1.30
N THR A 57 9.95 -5.91 1.56
CA THR A 57 10.33 -5.43 2.89
C THR A 57 10.56 -3.92 2.83
N LEU A 58 9.89 -3.18 3.72
CA LEU A 58 10.14 -1.76 3.93
C LEU A 58 11.31 -1.60 4.91
N LEU A 59 12.23 -0.72 4.55
CA LEU A 59 13.41 -0.39 5.37
C LEU A 59 13.32 1.07 5.84
N GLU A 60 13.60 1.30 7.12
CA GLU A 60 13.79 2.61 7.71
C GLU A 60 15.22 2.74 8.24
N ASN A 61 15.95 3.74 7.75
CA ASN A 61 17.36 3.96 8.09
C ASN A 61 18.22 2.67 7.97
N GLY A 62 17.92 1.85 6.95
CA GLY A 62 18.61 0.58 6.66
C GLY A 62 18.18 -0.61 7.52
N THR A 63 17.18 -0.45 8.36
CA THR A 63 16.65 -1.54 9.20
C THR A 63 15.27 -1.97 8.70
N ASP A 64 15.01 -3.28 8.68
CA ASP A 64 13.72 -3.84 8.31
C ASP A 64 12.65 -3.40 9.32
N VAL A 65 11.58 -2.76 8.85
CA VAL A 65 10.47 -2.34 9.73
C VAL A 65 9.20 -3.13 9.48
N SER A 66 8.91 -3.49 8.25
CA SER A 66 7.77 -4.34 7.91
C SER A 66 8.05 -5.14 6.65
N TRP A 67 7.40 -6.30 6.53
CA TRP A 67 7.53 -7.15 5.35
C TRP A 67 6.24 -7.89 5.02
N ARG A 68 6.11 -8.23 3.74
CA ARG A 68 5.04 -9.06 3.22
C ARG A 68 5.64 -10.01 2.18
N ASN A 69 5.75 -11.27 2.53
CA ASN A 69 6.36 -12.30 1.71
C ASN A 69 5.35 -13.40 1.42
N TYR A 70 5.33 -13.92 0.19
CA TYR A 70 4.53 -15.10 -0.13
C TYR A 70 5.16 -16.32 0.52
N ASP A 71 4.37 -17.10 1.25
CA ASP A 71 4.79 -18.39 1.81
C ASP A 71 4.10 -19.52 1.06
N ARG A 72 4.89 -20.30 0.40
CA ARG A 72 4.45 -21.46 -0.37
C ARG A 72 3.79 -22.53 0.48
N ASN A 73 4.27 -22.75 1.71
CA ASN A 73 3.78 -23.83 2.55
C ASN A 73 2.34 -23.55 3.02
N SER A 74 2.00 -22.29 3.21
CA SER A 74 0.65 -21.86 3.57
C SER A 74 -0.17 -21.36 2.39
N GLU A 75 0.42 -21.29 1.18
CA GLU A 75 -0.18 -20.72 -0.04
C GLU A 75 -0.78 -19.32 0.20
N SER A 76 -0.14 -18.53 1.07
CA SER A 76 -0.62 -17.22 1.50
C SER A 76 0.53 -16.24 1.74
N PHE A 77 0.21 -14.96 1.85
CA PHE A 77 1.18 -13.96 2.26
C PHE A 77 1.37 -13.96 3.77
N ILE A 78 2.61 -14.05 4.20
CA ILE A 78 3.03 -13.81 5.57
C ILE A 78 3.43 -12.35 5.69
N THR A 79 2.84 -11.66 6.64
CA THR A 79 3.17 -10.28 6.97
C THR A 79 3.80 -10.22 8.35
N GLY A 80 4.70 -9.28 8.54
CA GLY A 80 5.34 -9.05 9.81
C GLY A 80 5.85 -7.63 9.94
N SER A 81 6.13 -7.24 11.16
CA SER A 81 6.78 -5.97 11.47
C SER A 81 7.67 -6.12 12.69
N ASN A 82 8.68 -5.25 12.79
CA ASN A 82 9.57 -5.19 13.95
C ASN A 82 8.95 -4.40 15.12
N SER A 83 7.69 -4.01 15.02
CA SER A 83 6.97 -3.35 16.09
C SER A 83 6.69 -4.33 17.24
N LYS A 84 7.14 -4.00 18.44
CA LYS A 84 6.83 -4.76 19.66
C LYS A 84 5.37 -4.59 20.13
N ALA A 85 4.62 -3.70 19.49
CA ALA A 85 3.29 -3.27 19.94
C ALA A 85 2.16 -3.62 18.97
N SER A 86 2.42 -4.29 17.86
CA SER A 86 1.36 -4.56 16.88
C SER A 86 0.54 -5.77 17.26
N PRO A 87 -0.79 -5.64 17.37
CA PRO A 87 -1.67 -6.78 17.29
C PRO A 87 -1.47 -7.54 15.98
N PRO A 88 -1.74 -8.86 15.93
CA PRO A 88 -1.46 -9.69 14.75
C PRO A 88 -2.17 -9.24 13.47
N ASP A 89 -3.15 -8.37 13.55
CA ASP A 89 -3.94 -7.88 12.41
C ASP A 89 -3.49 -6.51 11.87
N THR A 90 -2.58 -5.80 12.55
CA THR A 90 -2.04 -4.52 12.06
C THR A 90 -0.70 -4.75 11.38
N GLN A 91 -0.69 -4.61 10.06
CA GLN A 91 0.50 -4.79 9.19
C GLN A 91 1.47 -3.59 9.25
N MET A 92 1.33 -2.71 10.21
CA MET A 92 2.13 -1.51 10.31
C MET A 92 3.28 -1.71 11.28
N GLY A 93 4.51 -1.58 10.77
CA GLY A 93 5.70 -1.39 11.58
C GLY A 93 5.63 -0.01 12.26
N THR A 94 6.39 0.16 13.32
CA THR A 94 6.51 1.47 13.96
C THR A 94 7.55 2.28 13.22
N LEU A 95 7.14 3.01 12.18
CA LEU A 95 7.97 4.07 11.60
C LEU A 95 8.30 5.08 12.68
N LEU A 96 9.46 5.73 12.59
CA LEU A 96 9.98 6.75 13.49
C LEU A 96 10.58 6.22 14.80
N ALA A 97 10.36 4.97 15.17
CA ALA A 97 10.95 4.41 16.40
C ALA A 97 12.48 4.40 16.33
N ASN A 98 13.04 4.06 15.16
CA ASN A 98 14.48 4.04 14.94
C ASN A 98 15.08 5.45 14.78
N MET A 99 14.28 6.41 14.30
CA MET A 99 14.68 7.80 14.12
C MET A 99 14.83 8.52 15.46
N LEU A 100 13.89 8.32 16.37
CA LEU A 100 13.81 9.05 17.63
C LEU A 100 14.65 8.40 18.75
N GLY A 101 14.81 7.07 18.70
CA GLY A 101 15.37 6.33 19.83
C GLY A 101 14.55 6.58 21.10
N ASN A 102 15.20 7.18 22.11
CA ASN A 102 14.54 7.59 23.35
C ASN A 102 14.25 9.10 23.44
N GLU A 103 14.53 9.86 22.38
CA GLU A 103 14.30 11.31 22.38
C GLU A 103 12.83 11.60 22.01
N LYS A 104 12.32 12.71 22.57
CA LYS A 104 11.05 13.29 22.10
C LYS A 104 11.30 14.10 20.85
N LEU A 105 10.38 14.02 19.91
CA LEU A 105 10.40 14.84 18.71
C LEU A 105 10.36 16.32 19.08
N LYS A 106 11.22 17.12 18.45
CA LYS A 106 11.30 18.57 18.64
C LYS A 106 10.82 19.28 17.38
N ILE A 107 9.87 20.18 17.55
CA ILE A 107 9.38 21.05 16.48
C ILE A 107 10.54 21.85 15.88
N GLY A 108 10.56 21.99 14.57
CA GLY A 108 11.60 22.70 13.83
C GLY A 108 12.93 21.94 13.64
N LYS A 109 13.15 20.83 14.35
CA LYS A 109 14.33 19.99 14.16
C LYS A 109 14.11 19.03 12.98
N THR A 110 15.10 18.92 12.10
CA THR A 110 15.14 17.92 11.03
C THR A 110 15.76 16.63 11.55
N TYR A 111 15.12 15.53 11.25
CA TYR A 111 15.54 14.17 11.58
C TYR A 111 15.82 13.38 10.31
N PRO A 112 16.80 12.48 10.31
CA PRO A 112 16.99 11.54 9.21
C PRO A 112 15.81 10.54 9.17
N GLU A 113 15.13 10.46 8.03
CA GLU A 113 14.05 9.53 7.79
C GLU A 113 14.22 8.94 6.39
N VAL A 114 15.12 7.96 6.33
CA VAL A 114 15.55 7.33 5.08
C VAL A 114 14.76 6.06 4.87
N LEU A 115 13.77 6.12 3.99
CA LEU A 115 12.93 4.98 3.65
C LEU A 115 13.34 4.41 2.30
N SER A 116 13.40 3.09 2.21
CA SER A 116 13.67 2.33 0.99
C SER A 116 12.94 0.99 1.01
N VAL A 117 12.94 0.28 -0.10
CA VAL A 117 12.27 -1.02 -0.23
C VAL A 117 13.25 -2.06 -0.69
N ARG A 118 13.22 -3.25 -0.08
CA ARG A 118 14.00 -4.42 -0.50
C ARG A 118 13.07 -5.49 -1.06
N ASN A 119 13.48 -6.09 -2.16
CA ASN A 119 12.88 -7.32 -2.65
C ASN A 119 13.32 -8.47 -1.75
N SER A 120 12.42 -8.97 -0.92
CA SER A 120 12.64 -10.13 -0.05
C SER A 120 12.10 -11.43 -0.67
N GLY A 121 11.56 -11.35 -1.90
CA GLY A 121 11.15 -12.49 -2.69
C GLY A 121 12.29 -13.14 -3.46
N THR A 122 11.97 -14.10 -4.32
CA THR A 122 12.95 -14.85 -5.13
C THR A 122 13.01 -14.39 -6.58
N ILE A 123 12.03 -13.59 -7.05
CA ILE A 123 11.94 -13.10 -8.42
C ILE A 123 12.15 -11.58 -8.50
N PRO A 124 12.53 -11.08 -9.69
CA PRO A 124 12.56 -9.64 -9.91
C PRO A 124 11.17 -9.01 -9.82
N GLU A 125 11.09 -7.84 -9.19
CA GLU A 125 9.84 -7.13 -8.93
C GLU A 125 9.92 -5.66 -9.27
N TYR A 126 8.79 -5.06 -9.64
CA TYR A 126 8.58 -3.62 -9.67
C TYR A 126 7.90 -3.20 -8.37
N VAL A 127 8.22 -2.00 -7.89
CA VAL A 127 7.79 -1.51 -6.59
C VAL A 127 6.97 -0.23 -6.71
N ARG A 128 5.88 -0.18 -5.97
CA ARG A 128 5.10 1.02 -5.67
C ARG A 128 5.12 1.27 -4.17
N VAL A 129 5.20 2.53 -3.77
CA VAL A 129 5.04 2.94 -2.37
C VAL A 129 3.92 3.98 -2.30
N THR A 130 3.02 3.80 -1.35
CA THR A 130 2.01 4.79 -1.00
C THR A 130 2.32 5.30 0.40
N VAL A 131 2.51 6.59 0.54
CA VAL A 131 2.79 7.24 1.81
C VAL A 131 1.60 8.11 2.21
N TYR A 132 1.12 7.92 3.42
CA TYR A 132 0.13 8.79 4.04
C TYR A 132 0.76 9.57 5.17
N LYS A 133 0.42 10.83 5.30
CA LYS A 133 0.80 11.70 6.41
C LYS A 133 -0.39 12.55 6.82
N TYR A 134 -0.72 12.51 8.10
CA TYR A 134 -1.91 13.20 8.61
C TYR A 134 -1.81 13.44 10.12
N TRP A 135 -2.74 14.21 10.63
CA TRP A 135 -2.93 14.40 12.06
C TRP A 135 -4.16 13.64 12.54
N GLU A 136 -4.10 13.15 13.76
CA GLU A 136 -5.24 12.54 14.43
C GLU A 136 -5.38 13.06 15.86
N ASP A 137 -6.60 12.99 16.38
CA ASP A 137 -6.89 13.33 17.78
C ASP A 137 -6.69 12.11 18.69
N GLY A 138 -6.83 12.32 20.00
CA GLY A 138 -6.67 11.26 20.98
C GLY A 138 -7.70 10.11 20.89
N ASN A 139 -8.65 10.19 19.94
CA ASN A 139 -9.61 9.13 19.63
C ASN A 139 -9.31 8.45 18.29
N GLU A 140 -8.10 8.64 17.75
CA GLU A 140 -7.66 8.12 16.45
C GLU A 140 -8.51 8.65 15.28
N ALA A 141 -9.21 9.77 15.45
CA ALA A 141 -9.95 10.41 14.38
C ALA A 141 -9.07 11.40 13.63
N ARG A 142 -9.06 11.30 12.29
CA ARG A 142 -8.29 12.21 11.45
C ARG A 142 -8.73 13.64 11.65
N PHE A 143 -7.76 14.52 11.83
CA PHE A 143 -7.98 15.93 12.09
C PHE A 143 -7.51 16.78 10.93
N ASP A 144 -8.43 17.55 10.36
CA ASP A 144 -8.19 18.49 9.27
C ASP A 144 -8.34 19.93 9.74
N ALA A 145 -7.36 20.76 9.45
CA ALA A 145 -7.51 22.21 9.62
C ALA A 145 -7.34 22.92 8.28
N TYR A 146 -8.29 23.75 7.95
CA TYR A 146 -8.33 24.50 6.71
C TYR A 146 -8.19 25.98 6.98
N ASP A 147 -7.47 26.68 6.11
CA ASP A 147 -7.44 28.15 6.11
C ASP A 147 -8.77 28.74 5.54
N ALA A 148 -8.88 30.08 5.58
CA ALA A 148 -10.04 30.79 5.03
C ALA A 148 -10.29 30.54 3.53
N LYS A 149 -9.33 29.93 2.82
CA LYS A 149 -9.44 29.57 1.40
C LYS A 149 -9.76 28.08 1.20
N GLY A 150 -9.98 27.34 2.29
CA GLY A 150 -10.22 25.89 2.24
C GLY A 150 -8.98 25.07 1.95
N GLN A 151 -7.78 25.61 2.17
CA GLN A 151 -6.53 24.86 2.00
C GLN A 151 -6.17 24.19 3.32
N ASP A 152 -5.77 22.91 3.22
CA ASP A 152 -5.22 22.20 4.34
C ASP A 152 -3.90 22.86 4.79
N VAL A 153 -3.87 23.24 6.04
CA VAL A 153 -2.73 23.98 6.62
C VAL A 153 -1.88 23.10 7.50
N LEU A 154 -2.43 22.08 8.15
CA LEU A 154 -1.70 21.26 9.13
C LEU A 154 -0.89 20.14 8.48
N ASN A 155 -1.44 19.42 7.50
CA ASN A 155 -0.71 18.32 6.88
C ASN A 155 0.56 18.77 6.14
N LYS A 156 0.59 20.01 5.67
CA LYS A 156 1.77 20.64 5.08
C LYS A 156 2.91 20.86 6.07
N LEU A 157 2.58 20.91 7.37
CA LEU A 157 3.59 21.11 8.42
C LEU A 157 4.31 19.79 8.78
N ILE A 158 3.83 18.66 8.31
CA ILE A 158 4.55 17.38 8.32
C ILE A 158 5.40 17.37 7.05
N GLU A 159 6.64 17.81 7.17
CA GLU A 159 7.60 17.92 6.05
C GLU A 159 8.38 16.61 5.96
N LEU A 160 7.84 15.63 5.26
CA LEU A 160 8.56 14.45 4.81
C LEU A 160 9.12 14.76 3.43
N HIS A 161 10.45 14.76 3.29
CA HIS A 161 11.10 15.09 2.04
C HIS A 161 11.23 13.86 1.15
N PHE A 162 10.54 13.88 0.01
CA PHE A 162 10.58 12.82 -1.00
C PHE A 162 11.71 13.07 -2.00
N LEU A 163 12.37 11.98 -2.40
CA LEU A 163 13.47 11.99 -3.36
C LEU A 163 12.97 11.49 -4.72
N GLU A 164 13.22 12.28 -5.77
CA GLU A 164 12.94 11.92 -7.16
C GLU A 164 14.21 11.91 -8.01
N GLY A 165 14.14 11.26 -9.18
CA GLY A 165 15.25 11.24 -10.15
C GLY A 165 16.37 10.25 -9.84
N ASN A 166 16.29 9.56 -8.70
CA ASN A 166 17.20 8.50 -8.28
C ASN A 166 16.62 7.08 -8.52
N GLY A 167 15.75 6.96 -9.50
CA GLY A 167 14.98 5.76 -9.83
C GLY A 167 13.53 5.82 -9.33
N TRP A 168 13.20 6.79 -8.48
CA TRP A 168 11.83 7.05 -8.03
C TRP A 168 11.17 8.18 -8.83
N VAL A 169 9.87 8.03 -9.05
CA VAL A 169 8.99 9.04 -9.64
C VAL A 169 7.72 9.16 -8.80
N ILE A 170 7.31 10.39 -8.52
CA ILE A 170 6.05 10.68 -7.83
C ILE A 170 4.92 10.77 -8.85
N ASP A 171 3.82 10.09 -8.58
CA ASP A 171 2.59 10.25 -9.37
C ASP A 171 1.74 11.40 -8.83
N HIS A 172 2.07 12.61 -9.24
CA HIS A 172 1.32 13.82 -8.84
C HIS A 172 -0.15 13.80 -9.25
N SER A 173 -0.56 12.93 -10.18
CA SER A 173 -1.97 12.79 -10.54
C SER A 173 -2.78 12.04 -9.50
N SER A 174 -2.11 11.26 -8.65
CA SER A 174 -2.69 10.49 -7.55
C SER A 174 -2.55 11.16 -6.19
N ASP A 175 -1.85 12.31 -6.12
CA ASP A 175 -1.63 13.02 -4.87
C ASP A 175 -2.93 13.52 -4.26
N THR A 176 -3.02 13.41 -2.96
CA THR A 176 -4.04 14.08 -2.16
C THR A 176 -3.35 14.92 -1.07
N LYS A 177 -4.12 15.60 -0.23
CA LYS A 177 -3.58 16.34 0.92
C LYS A 177 -2.78 15.45 1.90
N GLU A 178 -3.10 14.16 1.93
CA GLU A 178 -2.50 13.19 2.85
C GLU A 178 -1.64 12.14 2.16
N ARG A 179 -1.98 11.79 0.92
CA ARG A 179 -1.40 10.66 0.21
C ARG A 179 -0.46 11.10 -0.90
N THR A 180 0.71 10.48 -0.95
CA THR A 180 1.67 10.55 -2.07
C THR A 180 1.99 9.15 -2.54
N VAL A 181 1.95 8.94 -3.86
CA VAL A 181 2.24 7.64 -4.49
C VAL A 181 3.52 7.74 -5.31
N LEU A 182 4.44 6.82 -5.05
CA LEU A 182 5.73 6.74 -5.73
C LEU A 182 5.88 5.39 -6.43
N TYR A 183 6.54 5.41 -7.59
CA TYR A 183 6.90 4.21 -8.34
C TYR A 183 8.40 4.15 -8.55
N TYR A 184 8.99 2.97 -8.32
CA TYR A 184 10.37 2.74 -8.71
C TYR A 184 10.42 2.35 -10.19
N GLN A 185 11.15 3.12 -10.99
CA GLN A 185 11.12 3.02 -12.46
C GLN A 185 11.73 1.72 -12.99
N ASN A 186 12.63 1.10 -12.24
CA ASN A 186 13.30 -0.13 -12.61
C ASN A 186 12.80 -1.29 -11.75
N LYS A 187 12.97 -2.51 -12.25
CA LYS A 187 12.79 -3.70 -11.42
C LYS A 187 13.98 -3.86 -10.48
N ILE A 188 13.74 -4.49 -9.34
CA ILE A 188 14.76 -4.91 -8.38
C ILE A 188 14.82 -6.43 -8.31
N THR A 189 16.03 -6.99 -8.30
CA THR A 189 16.24 -8.44 -8.20
C THR A 189 16.16 -8.91 -6.74
N SER A 190 16.06 -10.22 -6.54
CA SER A 190 16.01 -10.82 -5.21
C SER A 190 17.15 -10.31 -4.31
N GLY A 191 16.82 -9.87 -3.12
CA GLY A 191 17.75 -9.31 -2.13
C GLY A 191 18.22 -7.87 -2.41
N GLU A 192 17.91 -7.31 -3.58
CA GLU A 192 18.27 -5.94 -3.94
C GLU A 192 17.31 -4.93 -3.29
N SER A 193 17.84 -3.76 -2.98
CA SER A 193 17.05 -2.64 -2.46
C SER A 193 16.97 -1.51 -3.47
N THR A 194 15.84 -0.80 -3.45
CA THR A 194 15.72 0.47 -4.16
C THR A 194 16.68 1.51 -3.57
N SER A 195 16.93 2.58 -4.30
CA SER A 195 17.39 3.82 -3.66
C SER A 195 16.37 4.31 -2.64
N ALA A 196 16.78 5.20 -1.74
CA ALA A 196 15.87 5.82 -0.79
C ALA A 196 14.83 6.69 -1.53
N PHE A 197 13.57 6.65 -1.05
CA PHE A 197 12.51 7.53 -1.55
C PHE A 197 12.19 8.71 -0.61
N THR A 198 12.76 8.70 0.60
CA THR A 198 12.78 9.83 1.54
C THR A 198 14.16 9.97 2.15
N ASP A 199 14.48 11.13 2.75
CA ASP A 199 15.72 11.34 3.47
C ASP A 199 15.53 12.02 4.84
N THR A 200 14.53 12.89 4.96
CA THR A 200 14.35 13.69 6.17
C THR A 200 12.87 13.90 6.52
N LEU A 201 12.62 14.01 7.82
CA LEU A 201 11.36 14.42 8.41
C LEU A 201 11.56 15.62 9.32
N ARG A 202 10.64 16.58 9.22
CA ARG A 202 10.59 17.74 10.11
C ARG A 202 9.13 18.11 10.37
N ILE A 203 8.82 18.46 11.60
CA ILE A 203 7.58 19.20 11.90
C ILE A 203 7.91 20.68 11.83
N ASN A 204 7.28 21.39 10.91
CA ASN A 204 7.56 22.80 10.67
C ASN A 204 7.22 23.65 11.92
N ASP A 205 8.11 24.57 12.26
CA ASP A 205 7.96 25.46 13.41
C ASP A 205 6.77 26.43 13.30
N LYS A 206 6.26 26.68 12.09
CA LYS A 206 5.01 27.45 11.88
C LYS A 206 3.79 26.84 12.54
N ILE A 207 3.88 25.59 13.04
CA ILE A 207 2.80 24.98 13.81
C ILE A 207 2.42 25.83 15.05
N VAL A 208 3.36 26.58 15.59
CA VAL A 208 3.09 27.47 16.72
C VAL A 208 2.26 28.69 16.36
N ASP A 209 2.19 29.05 15.08
CA ASP A 209 1.39 30.18 14.59
C ASP A 209 -0.12 29.89 14.65
N TYR A 210 -0.50 28.64 14.84
CA TYR A 210 -1.90 28.19 15.00
C TYR A 210 -2.37 28.24 16.47
N GLY A 211 -1.61 28.91 17.35
CA GLY A 211 -2.02 29.22 18.71
C GLY A 211 -3.07 30.34 18.75
N VAL A 212 -4.08 30.15 19.57
CA VAL A 212 -5.14 31.14 19.82
C VAL A 212 -5.10 31.55 21.29
N LYS A 213 -5.20 32.84 21.56
CA LYS A 213 -5.40 33.34 22.92
C LYS A 213 -6.84 33.10 23.33
N VAL A 214 -7.02 32.35 24.39
CA VAL A 214 -8.33 32.09 24.99
C VAL A 214 -8.42 32.87 26.29
N PRO A 215 -9.36 33.83 26.45
CA PRO A 215 -9.56 34.54 27.71
C PRO A 215 -10.09 33.56 28.76
N ASP A 216 -9.75 33.77 30.01
CA ASP A 216 -10.41 33.10 31.11
C ASP A 216 -11.85 33.63 31.31
N ASP A 217 -12.61 32.99 32.18
CA ASP A 217 -14.01 33.36 32.47
C ASP A 217 -14.16 34.79 33.02
N THR A 218 -13.07 35.39 33.51
CA THR A 218 -13.04 36.74 34.06
C THR A 218 -12.59 37.77 33.03
N GLY A 219 -12.00 37.36 31.93
CA GLY A 219 -11.39 38.20 30.91
C GLY A 219 -10.14 38.97 31.39
N LEU A 220 -9.60 38.62 32.56
CA LEU A 220 -8.44 39.26 33.17
C LEU A 220 -7.14 38.50 32.90
N SER A 221 -7.22 37.23 32.54
CA SER A 221 -6.07 36.43 32.13
C SER A 221 -6.33 35.71 30.81
N TRP A 222 -5.25 35.22 30.17
CA TRP A 222 -5.31 34.60 28.88
C TRP A 222 -4.47 33.32 28.92
N THR A 223 -5.01 32.23 28.38
CA THR A 223 -4.25 31.02 28.09
C THR A 223 -4.03 30.89 26.58
N TRP A 224 -2.92 30.31 26.20
CA TRP A 224 -2.72 29.92 24.81
C TRP A 224 -3.30 28.53 24.61
N SER A 225 -4.16 28.38 23.61
CA SER A 225 -4.61 27.10 23.10
C SER A 225 -4.12 26.94 21.67
N TRP A 226 -3.50 25.84 21.37
CA TRP A 226 -3.05 25.52 20.02
C TRP A 226 -4.03 24.54 19.39
N ALA A 227 -4.37 24.78 18.13
CA ALA A 227 -5.24 23.85 17.38
C ALA A 227 -4.66 22.42 17.28
N VAL A 228 -3.36 22.30 17.53
CA VAL A 228 -2.59 21.04 17.49
C VAL A 228 -2.33 20.45 18.88
N ASP A 229 -2.82 21.09 19.95
CA ASP A 229 -2.65 20.57 21.30
C ASP A 229 -3.42 19.27 21.48
N GLY A 230 -2.70 18.21 21.88
CA GLY A 230 -3.27 16.85 21.96
C GLY A 230 -3.40 16.10 20.64
N LEU A 231 -2.98 16.68 19.51
CA LEU A 231 -2.92 15.96 18.23
C LEU A 231 -1.63 15.15 18.13
N GLU A 232 -1.74 14.01 17.49
CA GLU A 232 -0.63 13.17 17.07
C GLU A 232 -0.51 13.20 15.54
N PHE A 233 0.71 13.29 15.01
CA PHE A 233 0.89 13.09 13.58
C PHE A 233 1.19 11.62 13.29
N ARG A 234 0.72 11.16 12.14
CA ARG A 234 0.97 9.81 11.65
C ARG A 234 1.65 9.86 10.29
N ILE A 235 2.56 8.93 10.10
CA ILE A 235 3.16 8.61 8.80
C ILE A 235 2.99 7.11 8.60
N GLU A 236 2.35 6.74 7.50
CA GLU A 236 2.16 5.36 7.08
C GLU A 236 2.82 5.19 5.71
N ALA A 237 3.59 4.15 5.54
CA ALA A 237 4.17 3.79 4.26
C ALA A 237 3.79 2.36 3.91
N GLU A 238 3.11 2.19 2.80
CA GLU A 238 2.70 0.92 2.25
C GLU A 238 3.50 0.63 1.00
N ALA A 239 4.25 -0.47 0.99
CA ALA A 239 5.02 -0.93 -0.15
C ALA A 239 4.35 -2.13 -0.82
N ASP A 240 4.21 -2.06 -2.13
CA ASP A 240 3.64 -3.12 -2.97
C ASP A 240 4.64 -3.55 -4.04
N GLY A 241 4.71 -4.85 -4.30
CA GLY A 241 5.49 -5.42 -5.39
C GLY A 241 4.62 -6.12 -6.44
N VAL A 242 5.04 -6.05 -7.70
CA VAL A 242 4.53 -6.89 -8.78
C VAL A 242 5.67 -7.55 -9.51
N GLN A 243 5.46 -8.80 -9.90
CA GLN A 243 6.45 -9.59 -10.64
C GLN A 243 6.83 -8.95 -11.98
N ASP A 244 8.06 -9.19 -12.47
CA ASP A 244 8.50 -8.67 -13.76
C ASP A 244 7.93 -9.47 -14.95
N HIS A 245 7.57 -10.72 -14.75
CA HIS A 245 6.90 -11.53 -15.77
C HIS A 245 5.48 -10.99 -16.01
N ASN A 246 5.19 -10.54 -17.24
CA ASN A 246 3.96 -9.83 -17.57
C ASN A 246 3.72 -8.58 -16.71
N ALA A 247 4.76 -7.88 -16.32
CA ALA A 247 4.72 -6.74 -15.40
C ALA A 247 3.68 -5.69 -15.81
N ARG A 248 3.55 -5.37 -17.10
CA ARG A 248 2.56 -4.42 -17.61
C ARG A 248 1.12 -4.84 -17.27
N ALA A 249 0.78 -6.11 -17.43
CA ALA A 249 -0.53 -6.63 -17.07
C ALA A 249 -0.73 -6.67 -15.53
N ALA A 250 0.32 -7.03 -14.79
CA ALA A 250 0.31 -7.04 -13.34
C ALA A 250 0.10 -5.64 -12.76
N MET A 251 0.80 -4.61 -13.28
CA MET A 251 0.63 -3.21 -12.87
C MET A 251 -0.78 -2.69 -13.16
N LYS A 252 -1.35 -3.05 -14.31
CA LYS A 252 -2.75 -2.68 -14.63
C LYS A 252 -3.74 -3.31 -13.67
N SER A 253 -3.56 -4.58 -13.35
CA SER A 253 -4.47 -5.32 -12.48
C SER A 253 -4.33 -4.94 -11.00
N ALA A 254 -3.10 -4.85 -10.50
CA ALA A 254 -2.84 -4.63 -9.08
C ALA A 254 -2.85 -3.13 -8.70
N TRP A 255 -2.35 -2.27 -9.58
CA TRP A 255 -2.18 -0.85 -9.30
C TRP A 255 -3.17 0.06 -10.04
N GLY A 256 -3.97 -0.50 -10.97
CA GLY A 256 -4.94 0.27 -11.75
C GLY A 256 -4.32 1.18 -12.81
N LEU A 257 -3.04 1.00 -13.15
CA LEU A 257 -2.35 1.83 -14.15
C LEU A 257 -2.85 1.53 -15.56
N THR A 258 -2.90 2.57 -16.39
CA THR A 258 -3.08 2.43 -17.83
C THR A 258 -1.71 2.39 -18.55
N ASP A 259 -1.69 2.04 -19.84
CA ASP A 259 -0.45 2.13 -20.63
C ASP A 259 0.09 3.55 -20.72
N ALA A 260 -0.81 4.54 -20.72
CA ALA A 260 -0.44 5.96 -20.71
C ALA A 260 0.25 6.33 -19.39
N ASP A 261 -0.24 5.81 -18.25
CA ASP A 261 0.36 6.04 -16.93
C ASP A 261 1.75 5.41 -16.84
N ILE A 262 1.89 4.15 -17.28
CA ILE A 262 3.19 3.45 -17.32
C ILE A 262 4.22 4.25 -18.13
N THR A 263 3.79 4.80 -19.27
CA THR A 263 4.66 5.63 -20.11
C THR A 263 4.97 6.98 -19.46
N ARG A 264 3.96 7.66 -18.92
CA ARG A 264 4.08 8.95 -18.23
C ARG A 264 5.02 8.87 -17.02
N LEU A 265 4.93 7.80 -16.25
CA LEU A 265 5.76 7.56 -15.07
C LEU A 265 7.17 7.05 -15.45
N GLY A 266 7.43 6.77 -16.72
CA GLY A 266 8.73 6.28 -17.18
C GLY A 266 9.12 4.93 -16.62
N LEU A 267 8.13 4.06 -16.38
CA LEU A 267 8.38 2.71 -15.86
C LEU A 267 9.02 1.85 -16.95
N ASN A 268 10.21 1.33 -16.67
CA ASN A 268 11.00 0.53 -17.61
C ASN A 268 10.46 -0.91 -17.72
N VAL A 269 9.24 -1.04 -18.22
CA VAL A 269 8.53 -2.31 -18.38
C VAL A 269 8.61 -2.76 -19.81
N PRO A 270 9.07 -4.01 -20.10
CA PRO A 270 9.18 -4.55 -21.47
C PRO A 270 7.84 -4.69 -22.18
#